data_98f255d5824056a448cccf643a05fbf1
#
_entry.id   98f255d5824056a448cccf643a05fbf1
#
_cell.length_a   1.000
_cell.length_b   1.000
_cell.length_c   1.000
_cell.angle_alpha   90.00
_cell.angle_beta   90.00
_cell.angle_gamma   90.00
#
_symmetry.space_group_name_H-M   'P 1'
#
loop_
_entity.id
_entity.type
_entity.pdbx_description
1 polymer ?
#
loop_
_entity_poly.entity_id
_entity_poly.type
_entity_poly.pdbx_seq_one_letter_code
_entity_poly.pdbx_strand_id
1 'polypeptide(L)'
;MPAKSLSDLSDKMREIDIAMLMTRTDGGAIAGRPMSNNGDVEYDGDSYYFTMSDARMVADIEADPTVSLAFQGDDMFMVAVQGKGEIVRDKAAFEDHWNPDLDDWFEDGVDTEGLVMIKVSAERVHYWDGEENGEVKL
;
A
#
# COMPACT_ATOMS: atom_id res chain seq x y z
N MET A 1 1.35 1.45 -28.86
CA MET A 1 0.33 1.73 -27.83
C MET A 1 0.91 2.62 -26.76
N PRO A 2 0.24 3.72 -26.40
CA PRO A 2 0.72 4.53 -25.30
C PRO A 2 0.64 3.75 -23.98
N ALA A 3 1.60 3.97 -23.12
CA ALA A 3 1.61 3.37 -21.79
C ALA A 3 0.41 3.89 -20.97
N LYS A 4 -0.09 3.06 -20.05
CA LYS A 4 -1.16 3.48 -19.15
C LYS A 4 -0.63 4.51 -18.15
N SER A 5 -1.48 5.46 -17.77
CA SER A 5 -1.18 6.41 -16.71
C SER A 5 -1.58 5.82 -15.36
N LEU A 6 -1.18 6.49 -14.26
CA LEU A 6 -1.66 6.10 -12.92
C LEU A 6 -3.18 6.18 -12.83
N SER A 7 -3.80 7.16 -13.49
CA SER A 7 -5.25 7.28 -13.50
C SER A 7 -5.92 6.06 -14.15
N ASP A 8 -5.35 5.56 -15.24
CA ASP A 8 -5.84 4.34 -15.91
C ASP A 8 -5.73 3.11 -15.00
N LEU A 9 -4.64 2.99 -14.27
CA LEU A 9 -4.40 1.89 -13.35
C LEU A 9 -5.29 1.99 -12.12
N SER A 10 -5.51 3.20 -11.64
CA SER A 10 -6.28 3.47 -10.42
C SER A 10 -7.68 2.86 -10.49
N ASP A 11 -8.36 3.00 -11.61
CA ASP A 11 -9.74 2.49 -11.77
C ASP A 11 -9.83 1.00 -11.46
N LYS A 12 -8.85 0.21 -11.90
CA LYS A 12 -8.81 -1.22 -11.62
C LYS A 12 -8.24 -1.54 -10.24
N MET A 13 -7.24 -0.78 -9.79
CA MET A 13 -6.64 -0.98 -8.47
C MET A 13 -7.63 -0.74 -7.34
N ARG A 14 -8.58 0.18 -7.53
CA ARG A 14 -9.63 0.48 -6.53
C ARG A 14 -10.58 -0.68 -6.30
N GLU A 15 -10.66 -1.61 -7.23
CA GLU A 15 -11.51 -2.81 -7.12
C GLU A 15 -10.81 -3.95 -6.38
N ILE A 16 -9.53 -3.80 -6.06
CA ILE A 16 -8.73 -4.82 -5.37
C ILE A 16 -8.79 -4.55 -3.87
N ASP A 17 -9.32 -5.51 -3.10
CA ASP A 17 -9.50 -5.35 -1.65
C ASP A 17 -8.20 -5.50 -0.88
N ILE A 18 -7.32 -6.38 -1.32
CA ILE A 18 -6.11 -6.75 -0.58
C ILE A 18 -4.88 -6.59 -1.47
N ALA A 19 -3.89 -5.86 -0.96
CA ALA A 19 -2.57 -5.76 -1.55
C ALA A 19 -1.56 -6.47 -0.67
N MET A 20 -0.53 -7.04 -1.28
CA MET A 20 0.60 -7.60 -0.52
C MET A 20 1.66 -6.52 -0.34
N LEU A 21 2.03 -6.24 0.90
CA LEU A 21 3.11 -5.32 1.24
C LEU A 21 4.34 -6.12 1.63
N MET A 22 5.44 -5.91 0.89
CA MET A 22 6.71 -6.57 1.16
C MET A 22 7.68 -5.56 1.79
N THR A 23 8.36 -6.00 2.84
CA THR A 23 9.37 -5.21 3.54
C THR A 23 10.66 -6.02 3.65
N ARG A 24 11.77 -5.34 3.87
CA ARG A 24 13.04 -6.01 4.17
C ARG A 24 13.12 -6.21 5.68
N THR A 25 13.44 -7.43 6.06
CA THR A 25 13.52 -7.81 7.46
C THR A 25 14.91 -8.34 7.79
N ASP A 26 15.07 -9.03 8.91
CA ASP A 26 16.35 -9.51 9.44
C ASP A 26 17.27 -10.09 8.36
N GLY A 27 18.50 -9.60 8.29
CA GLY A 27 19.51 -10.11 7.36
C GLY A 27 19.23 -9.79 5.90
N GLY A 28 18.30 -8.87 5.61
CA GLY A 28 17.96 -8.48 4.25
C GLY A 28 16.92 -9.40 3.59
N ALA A 29 16.34 -10.33 4.34
CA ALA A 29 15.26 -11.18 3.84
C ALA A 29 14.04 -10.33 3.48
N ILE A 30 13.16 -10.85 2.65
CA ILE A 30 11.94 -10.17 2.24
C ILE A 30 10.73 -10.87 2.87
N ALA A 31 9.92 -10.11 3.59
CA ALA A 31 8.70 -10.62 4.21
C ALA A 31 7.49 -9.90 3.62
N GLY A 32 6.42 -10.63 3.35
CA GLY A 32 5.19 -10.08 2.79
C GLY A 32 3.99 -10.37 3.68
N ARG A 33 3.01 -9.49 3.66
CA ARG A 33 1.74 -9.66 4.38
C ARG A 33 0.62 -8.96 3.64
N PRO A 34 -0.64 -9.43 3.81
CA PRO A 34 -1.77 -8.77 3.18
C PRO A 34 -2.15 -7.49 3.93
N MET A 35 -2.52 -6.47 3.17
CA MET A 35 -3.00 -5.19 3.70
C MET A 35 -4.28 -4.80 2.98
N SER A 36 -5.20 -4.19 3.72
CA SER A 36 -6.44 -3.67 3.16
C SER A 36 -6.18 -2.47 2.26
N ASN A 37 -6.62 -2.58 1.01
CA ASN A 37 -6.51 -1.48 0.06
C ASN A 37 -7.71 -0.54 0.20
N ASN A 38 -7.47 0.78 0.18
CA ASN A 38 -8.54 1.75 0.21
C ASN A 38 -9.06 2.03 -1.21
N GLY A 39 -10.19 1.41 -1.55
CA GLY A 39 -10.83 1.55 -2.86
C GLY A 39 -11.59 2.87 -3.05
N ASP A 40 -11.76 3.66 -1.99
CA ASP A 40 -12.49 4.93 -2.07
C ASP A 40 -11.63 6.10 -2.58
N VAL A 41 -10.33 5.88 -2.69
CA VAL A 41 -9.37 6.92 -3.05
C VAL A 41 -8.69 6.58 -4.37
N GLU A 42 -8.57 7.56 -5.26
CA GLU A 42 -7.83 7.40 -6.50
C GLU A 42 -6.35 7.18 -6.19
N TYR A 43 -5.72 6.23 -6.86
CA TYR A 43 -4.31 5.95 -6.68
C TYR A 43 -3.46 6.98 -7.43
N ASP A 44 -2.69 7.75 -6.69
CA ASP A 44 -1.83 8.81 -7.22
C ASP A 44 -0.33 8.54 -7.05
N GLY A 45 0.02 7.35 -6.61
CA GLY A 45 1.40 6.97 -6.28
C GLY A 45 1.63 6.83 -4.79
N ASP A 46 0.74 7.38 -3.97
CA ASP A 46 0.78 7.23 -2.51
C ASP A 46 -0.32 6.30 -2.06
N SER A 47 -0.02 5.45 -1.11
CA SER A 47 -1.02 4.59 -0.49
C SER A 47 -0.80 4.53 1.02
N TYR A 48 -1.86 4.23 1.75
CA TYR A 48 -1.89 4.37 3.22
C TYR A 48 -2.49 3.11 3.83
N TYR A 49 -1.80 2.59 4.83
CA TYR A 49 -2.21 1.36 5.53
C TYR A 49 -2.11 1.56 7.02
N PHE A 50 -3.00 0.92 7.77
CA PHE A 50 -3.02 1.03 9.22
C PHE A 50 -2.61 -0.30 9.86
N THR A 51 -1.82 -0.23 10.91
CA THR A 51 -1.38 -1.37 11.70
C THR A 51 -1.06 -0.92 13.12
N MET A 52 -0.57 -1.85 13.93
CA MET A 52 -0.18 -1.56 15.31
C MET A 52 1.32 -1.33 15.40
N SER A 53 1.73 -0.45 16.31
CA SER A 53 3.13 -0.04 16.48
C SER A 53 4.06 -1.20 16.83
N ASP A 54 3.54 -2.30 17.39
CA ASP A 54 4.32 -3.48 17.75
C ASP A 54 4.42 -4.51 16.61
N ALA A 55 3.80 -4.25 15.47
CA ALA A 55 3.92 -5.13 14.31
C ALA A 55 5.36 -5.13 13.79
N ARG A 56 5.85 -6.31 13.40
CA ARG A 56 7.21 -6.47 12.91
C ARG A 56 7.52 -5.55 11.72
N MET A 57 6.56 -5.37 10.82
CA MET A 57 6.77 -4.54 9.63
C MET A 57 7.07 -3.08 9.97
N VAL A 58 6.59 -2.59 11.12
CA VAL A 58 6.87 -1.22 11.56
C VAL A 58 8.37 -1.07 11.84
N ALA A 59 8.94 -2.00 12.61
CA ALA A 59 10.38 -2.00 12.88
C ALA A 59 11.19 -2.22 11.59
N ASP A 60 10.71 -3.08 10.70
CA ASP A 60 11.37 -3.35 9.42
C ASP A 60 11.46 -2.07 8.58
N ILE A 61 10.36 -1.33 8.46
CA ILE A 61 10.31 -0.09 7.67
C ILE A 61 11.16 1.01 8.30
N GLU A 62 11.17 1.09 9.63
CA GLU A 62 12.01 2.07 10.33
C GLU A 62 13.50 1.79 10.13
N ALA A 63 13.87 0.52 10.05
CA ALA A 63 15.26 0.11 9.80
C ALA A 63 15.66 0.27 8.33
N ASP A 64 14.75 -0.06 7.41
CA ASP A 64 14.99 0.04 5.96
C ASP A 64 13.66 0.41 5.29
N PRO A 65 13.52 1.64 4.77
CA PRO A 65 12.27 2.11 4.19
C PRO A 65 11.92 1.49 2.84
N THR A 66 12.80 0.70 2.26
CA THR A 66 12.55 0.06 0.96
C THR A 66 11.37 -0.92 1.08
N VAL A 67 10.32 -0.69 0.30
CA VAL A 67 9.13 -1.52 0.31
C VAL A 67 8.64 -1.80 -1.12
N SER A 68 7.77 -2.78 -1.22
CA SER A 68 7.13 -3.16 -2.47
C SER A 68 5.67 -3.51 -2.19
N LEU A 69 4.81 -3.20 -3.15
CA LEU A 69 3.40 -3.60 -3.08
C LEU A 69 3.07 -4.44 -4.30
N ALA A 70 2.21 -5.42 -4.13
CA ALA A 70 1.68 -6.21 -5.24
C ALA A 70 0.16 -6.23 -5.16
N PHE A 71 -0.47 -5.85 -6.26
CA PHE A 71 -1.91 -5.87 -6.43
C PHE A 71 -2.25 -6.91 -7.48
N GLN A 72 -3.17 -7.81 -7.16
CA GLN A 72 -3.65 -8.80 -8.11
C GLN A 72 -5.15 -8.66 -8.26
N GLY A 73 -5.59 -8.30 -9.45
CA GLY A 73 -7.00 -8.19 -9.79
C GLY A 73 -7.45 -9.36 -10.66
N ASP A 74 -8.61 -9.19 -11.29
CA ASP A 74 -9.18 -10.18 -12.18
C ASP A 74 -8.57 -10.05 -13.59
N ASP A 75 -8.77 -11.10 -14.41
CA ASP A 75 -8.42 -11.10 -15.83
C ASP A 75 -6.94 -10.78 -16.10
N MET A 76 -6.06 -11.32 -15.28
CA MET A 76 -4.60 -11.14 -15.42
C MET A 76 -4.14 -9.70 -15.22
N PHE A 77 -4.91 -8.90 -14.49
CA PHE A 77 -4.47 -7.57 -14.11
C PHE A 77 -3.61 -7.64 -12.83
N MET A 78 -2.39 -7.14 -12.93
CA MET A 78 -1.47 -7.12 -11.78
C MET A 78 -0.67 -5.82 -11.80
N VAL A 79 -0.35 -5.34 -10.60
CA VAL A 79 0.47 -4.13 -10.44
C VAL A 79 1.51 -4.40 -9.36
N ALA A 80 2.77 -4.09 -9.67
CA ALA A 80 3.87 -4.14 -8.71
C ALA A 80 4.40 -2.73 -8.50
N VAL A 81 4.47 -2.32 -7.24
CA VAL A 81 4.94 -0.99 -6.85
C VAL A 81 6.26 -1.14 -6.11
N GLN A 82 7.25 -0.35 -6.51
CA GLN A 82 8.51 -0.21 -5.76
C GLN A 82 8.54 1.20 -5.18
N GLY A 83 8.88 1.31 -3.91
CA GLY A 83 8.86 2.62 -3.28
C GLY A 83 9.47 2.63 -1.89
N LYS A 84 9.11 3.66 -1.14
CA LYS A 84 9.56 3.87 0.23
C LYS A 84 8.38 3.93 1.18
N GLY A 85 8.55 3.32 2.35
CA GLY A 85 7.57 3.34 3.41
C GLY A 85 7.96 4.33 4.49
N GLU A 86 6.96 4.95 5.08
CA GLU A 86 7.13 5.88 6.19
C GLU A 86 6.13 5.54 7.27
N ILE A 87 6.57 5.53 8.52
CA ILE A 87 5.68 5.30 9.66
C ILE A 87 5.17 6.66 10.15
N VAL A 88 3.86 6.85 10.10
CA VAL A 88 3.20 8.10 10.51
C VAL A 88 2.45 7.84 11.81
N ARG A 89 2.66 8.70 12.80
CA ARG A 89 2.07 8.59 14.14
C ARG A 89 1.17 9.77 14.50
N ASP A 90 0.77 10.56 13.51
CA ASP A 90 -0.05 11.74 13.70
C ASP A 90 -1.53 11.40 13.51
N LYS A 91 -2.34 11.62 14.56
CA LYS A 91 -3.78 11.35 14.54
C LYS A 91 -4.51 12.11 13.46
N ALA A 92 -4.13 13.36 13.18
CA ALA A 92 -4.76 14.15 12.12
C ALA A 92 -4.57 13.46 10.75
N ALA A 93 -3.39 12.90 10.50
CA ALA A 93 -3.13 12.12 9.30
C ALA A 93 -3.98 10.84 9.26
N PHE A 94 -4.20 10.20 10.41
CA PHE A 94 -5.07 9.02 10.50
C PHE A 94 -6.49 9.37 10.07
N GLU A 95 -7.02 10.48 10.55
CA GLU A 95 -8.37 10.93 10.23
C GLU A 95 -8.53 11.22 8.74
N ASP A 96 -7.51 11.82 8.12
CA ASP A 96 -7.52 12.15 6.69
C ASP A 96 -7.59 10.90 5.79
N HIS A 97 -7.08 9.78 6.26
CA HIS A 97 -6.96 8.56 5.44
C HIS A 97 -7.77 7.39 6.00
N TRP A 98 -8.60 7.62 7.01
CA TRP A 98 -9.41 6.58 7.60
C TRP A 98 -10.50 6.13 6.65
N ASN A 99 -10.69 4.81 6.55
CA ASN A 99 -11.73 4.18 5.76
C ASN A 99 -12.71 3.48 6.71
N PRO A 100 -14.03 3.65 6.56
CA PRO A 100 -15.01 2.99 7.45
C PRO A 100 -14.84 1.47 7.56
N ASP A 101 -14.33 0.80 6.53
CA ASP A 101 -14.07 -0.64 6.59
C ASP A 101 -13.04 -1.01 7.64
N LEU A 102 -12.19 -0.06 8.05
CA LEU A 102 -11.20 -0.27 9.09
C LEU A 102 -11.82 -0.39 10.48
N ASP A 103 -13.03 0.11 10.66
CA ASP A 103 -13.74 0.01 11.94
C ASP A 103 -13.96 -1.45 12.35
N ASP A 104 -14.03 -2.37 11.39
CA ASP A 104 -14.15 -3.80 11.66
C ASP A 104 -12.88 -4.39 12.28
N TRP A 105 -11.74 -3.74 12.03
CA TRP A 105 -10.42 -4.18 12.52
C TRP A 105 -9.97 -3.43 13.77
N PHE A 106 -10.46 -2.20 13.94
CA PHE A 106 -10.05 -1.29 15.03
C PHE A 106 -11.28 -0.69 15.69
N GLU A 107 -11.73 -1.29 16.80
CA GLU A 107 -12.95 -0.87 17.50
C GLU A 107 -12.93 0.59 17.93
N ASP A 108 -11.77 1.10 18.31
CA ASP A 108 -11.62 2.48 18.79
C ASP A 108 -11.30 3.47 17.65
N GLY A 109 -11.31 3.00 16.40
CA GLY A 109 -11.04 3.83 15.24
C GLY A 109 -9.68 4.49 15.32
N VAL A 110 -9.62 5.78 14.99
CA VAL A 110 -8.35 6.54 15.02
C VAL A 110 -7.82 6.75 16.44
N ASP A 111 -8.61 6.46 17.46
CA ASP A 111 -8.20 6.54 18.86
C ASP A 111 -7.59 5.24 19.39
N THR A 112 -7.46 4.23 18.55
CA THR A 112 -6.87 2.95 18.93
C THR A 112 -5.45 3.16 19.48
N GLU A 113 -5.20 2.67 20.69
CA GLU A 113 -3.88 2.77 21.32
C GLU A 113 -2.87 1.95 20.52
N GLY A 114 -1.73 2.55 20.18
CA GLY A 114 -0.68 1.89 19.43
C GLY A 114 -0.90 1.89 17.91
N LEU A 115 -1.94 2.57 17.44
CA LEU A 115 -2.20 2.67 16.00
C LEU A 115 -1.10 3.47 15.30
N VAL A 116 -0.65 2.98 14.15
CA VAL A 116 0.24 3.71 13.26
C VAL A 116 -0.25 3.57 11.84
N MET A 117 0.14 4.53 10.99
CA MET A 117 -0.16 4.50 9.56
C MET A 117 1.13 4.32 8.79
N ILE A 118 1.10 3.47 7.78
CA ILE A 118 2.22 3.31 6.85
C ILE A 118 1.86 4.05 5.58
N LYS A 119 2.66 5.04 5.22
CA LYS A 119 2.55 5.72 3.94
C LYS A 119 3.57 5.10 2.99
N VAL A 120 3.11 4.61 1.85
CA VAL A 120 3.98 4.09 0.80
C VAL A 120 3.98 5.07 -0.35
N SER A 121 5.15 5.60 -0.67
CA SER A 121 5.35 6.53 -1.79
C SER A 121 6.02 5.76 -2.92
N ALA A 122 5.32 5.61 -4.04
CA ALA A 122 5.81 4.86 -5.17
C ALA A 122 6.91 5.62 -5.90
N GLU A 123 7.94 4.90 -6.32
CA GLU A 123 9.00 5.40 -7.18
C GLU A 123 8.86 4.85 -8.59
N ARG A 124 8.33 3.62 -8.69
CA ARG A 124 8.14 2.91 -9.95
C ARG A 124 6.94 1.99 -9.82
N VAL A 125 6.06 2.03 -10.82
CA VAL A 125 4.89 1.17 -10.90
C VAL A 125 4.97 0.37 -12.19
N HIS A 126 4.96 -0.95 -12.08
CA HIS A 126 4.93 -1.83 -13.23
C HIS A 126 3.57 -2.54 -13.27
N TYR A 127 2.95 -2.61 -14.46
CA TYR A 127 1.64 -3.23 -14.59
C TYR A 127 1.64 -4.30 -15.69
N TRP A 128 0.74 -5.27 -15.51
CA TRP A 128 0.39 -6.28 -16.51
C TRP A 128 -1.13 -6.27 -16.64
N ASP A 129 -1.63 -6.15 -17.85
CA ASP A 129 -3.06 -6.13 -18.12
C ASP A 129 -3.32 -7.01 -19.35
N GLY A 130 -3.56 -8.29 -19.09
CA GLY A 130 -3.60 -9.30 -20.15
C GLY A 130 -2.23 -9.44 -20.81
N GLU A 131 -2.15 -9.16 -22.10
CA GLU A 131 -0.89 -9.24 -22.85
C GLU A 131 -0.08 -7.93 -22.79
N GLU A 132 -0.71 -6.84 -22.34
CA GLU A 132 -0.02 -5.56 -22.18
C GLU A 132 0.81 -5.53 -20.91
N ASN A 133 1.93 -4.83 -20.96
CA ASN A 133 2.66 -4.47 -19.75
C ASN A 133 3.37 -3.15 -19.98
N GLY A 134 3.70 -2.49 -18.91
CA GLY A 134 4.38 -1.21 -18.97
C GLY A 134 4.81 -0.73 -17.61
N GLU A 135 5.39 0.45 -17.57
CA GLU A 135 5.97 1.01 -16.37
C GLU A 135 5.68 2.50 -16.27
N VAL A 136 5.36 2.95 -15.06
CA VAL A 136 5.22 4.37 -14.75
C VAL A 136 6.30 4.73 -13.75
N LYS A 137 7.13 5.70 -14.08
CA LYS A 137 8.15 6.24 -13.17
C LYS A 137 7.64 7.54 -12.57
N LEU A 138 7.81 7.70 -11.28
CA LEU A 138 7.31 8.85 -10.54
C LEU A 138 8.42 9.76 -10.06
#